data_623aac6f380df073bf06c80ac170cdac
#
_entry.id   623aac6f380df073bf06c80ac170cdac
#
_cell.length_a   1.000
_cell.length_b   1.000
_cell.length_c   1.000
_cell.angle_alpha   90.00
_cell.angle_beta   90.00
_cell.angle_gamma   90.00
#
_symmetry.space_group_name_H-M   'P 1'
#
loop_
_entity.id
_entity.type
_entity.pdbx_description
1 polymer ?
#
loop_
_entity_poly.entity_id
_entity_poly.type
_entity_poly.pdbx_seq_one_letter_code
_entity_poly.pdbx_strand_id
1 'polypeptide(L)'
;GVVRPGPLSVVLGTSGVVFAALDRYVHDREARVHVFCHAVPATWEAMGVMLSAAGSLRWLRDVLAPGAGYDELTADAARWQPGVQGLSFLPYLQGERTPHADPHARGAFTGLSLVHDRGALVRAVLEGVAYGLRDSLELLRELGVKPESARASGGGARSRLWLEIVASVLGLPLELTAVEEGAAFGAALLGGIAAGVFADVEEAVASCISIRDRVEPNLDWQETYERGYVRFRALYPALRPLEEET
;
A
#
# COMPACT_ATOMS: atom_id res chain seq x y z
N GLY A 1 10.87 6.48 9.93
CA GLY A 1 12.30 6.46 9.55
C GLY A 1 12.56 6.88 8.11
N VAL A 2 11.56 7.33 7.36
CA VAL A 2 11.74 7.89 6.00
C VAL A 2 11.93 9.40 6.14
N VAL A 3 13.17 9.83 6.24
CA VAL A 3 13.55 11.23 6.57
C VAL A 3 14.33 11.93 5.46
N ARG A 4 14.61 11.22 4.37
CA ARG A 4 15.33 11.70 3.20
C ARG A 4 14.86 10.96 1.94
N PRO A 5 15.09 11.49 0.71
CA PRO A 5 14.86 10.77 -0.52
C PRO A 5 15.59 9.43 -0.56
N GLY A 6 14.98 8.42 -1.19
CA GLY A 6 15.48 7.06 -1.34
C GLY A 6 14.43 6.03 -0.93
N PRO A 7 14.32 5.64 0.34
CA PRO A 7 13.30 4.70 0.77
C PRO A 7 11.91 5.35 0.77
N LEU A 8 10.88 4.54 0.49
CA LEU A 8 9.48 4.91 0.70
C LEU A 8 8.99 4.43 2.07
N SER A 9 7.82 4.93 2.49
CA SER A 9 6.97 4.26 3.46
C SER A 9 5.75 3.69 2.76
N VAL A 10 5.43 2.41 3.02
CA VAL A 10 4.21 1.74 2.56
C VAL A 10 3.43 1.29 3.78
N VAL A 11 2.27 1.88 4.00
CA VAL A 11 1.41 1.58 5.15
C VAL A 11 0.24 0.72 4.69
N LEU A 12 0.14 -0.49 5.23
CA LEU A 12 -0.96 -1.44 5.06
C LEU A 12 -1.88 -1.40 6.28
N GLY A 13 -2.47 -0.23 6.53
CA GLY A 13 -3.47 0.01 7.58
C GLY A 13 -4.89 -0.21 7.07
N THR A 14 -5.91 0.28 7.78
CA THR A 14 -7.30 0.30 7.27
C THR A 14 -7.35 0.96 5.90
N SER A 15 -6.70 2.13 5.75
CA SER A 15 -6.31 2.75 4.49
C SER A 15 -4.88 2.36 4.12
N GLY A 16 -4.49 2.61 2.86
CA GLY A 16 -3.12 2.41 2.36
C GLY A 16 -2.46 3.74 2.03
N VAL A 17 -1.18 3.86 2.32
CA VAL A 17 -0.41 5.07 2.01
C VAL A 17 0.92 4.66 1.40
N VAL A 18 1.31 5.32 0.32
CA VAL A 18 2.68 5.32 -0.20
C VAL A 18 3.23 6.73 -0.05
N PHE A 19 4.27 6.87 0.74
CA PHE A 19 4.86 8.15 1.14
C PHE A 19 6.33 8.22 0.73
N ALA A 20 6.75 9.38 0.26
CA ALA A 20 8.13 9.69 -0.10
C ALA A 20 8.59 11.02 0.52
N ALA A 21 9.80 11.05 1.08
CA ALA A 21 10.47 12.29 1.44
C ALA A 21 11.12 12.91 0.18
N LEU A 22 11.10 14.24 0.08
CA LEU A 22 11.57 15.01 -1.06
C LEU A 22 12.51 16.13 -0.59
N ASP A 23 13.51 16.45 -1.39
CA ASP A 23 14.45 17.56 -1.18
C ASP A 23 13.95 18.92 -1.67
N ARG A 24 12.81 18.94 -2.37
CA ARG A 24 12.19 20.14 -2.93
C ARG A 24 10.69 20.00 -3.03
N TYR A 25 10.00 21.13 -3.06
CA TYR A 25 8.57 21.16 -3.36
C TYR A 25 8.30 20.67 -4.79
N VAL A 26 7.31 19.83 -4.92
CA VAL A 26 6.71 19.39 -6.19
C VAL A 26 5.20 19.53 -6.08
N HIS A 27 4.51 19.56 -7.21
CA HIS A 27 3.04 19.51 -7.21
C HIS A 27 2.55 18.63 -8.36
N ASP A 28 1.51 17.88 -8.12
CA ASP A 28 0.74 17.21 -9.15
C ASP A 28 -0.36 18.15 -9.65
N ARG A 29 -0.36 18.43 -10.97
CA ARG A 29 -1.31 19.38 -11.58
C ARG A 29 -2.77 18.92 -11.47
N GLU A 30 -3.00 17.64 -11.34
CA GLU A 30 -4.33 17.04 -11.23
C GLU A 30 -4.73 16.80 -9.77
N ALA A 31 -3.88 17.21 -8.81
CA ALA A 31 -4.10 17.07 -7.36
C ALA A 31 -4.43 15.63 -6.90
N ARG A 32 -3.84 14.62 -7.56
CA ARG A 32 -4.05 13.19 -7.28
C ARG A 32 -3.28 12.72 -6.05
N VAL A 33 -2.21 13.44 -5.65
CA VAL A 33 -1.39 13.16 -4.48
C VAL A 33 -1.35 14.34 -3.53
N HIS A 34 -1.06 14.08 -2.27
CA HIS A 34 -0.84 15.13 -1.27
C HIS A 34 0.65 15.51 -1.22
N VAL A 35 0.93 16.80 -1.06
CA VAL A 35 2.30 17.30 -0.84
C VAL A 35 2.29 18.24 0.36
N PHE A 36 3.16 18.00 1.34
CA PHE A 36 3.25 18.79 2.57
C PHE A 36 4.71 19.07 2.94
N CYS A 37 4.90 20.01 3.88
CA CYS A 37 6.17 20.13 4.57
C CYS A 37 6.40 18.89 5.42
N HIS A 38 7.58 18.29 5.30
CA HIS A 38 8.01 17.19 6.15
C HIS A 38 8.34 17.68 7.58
N ALA A 39 8.29 16.77 8.56
CA ALA A 39 8.73 17.09 9.94
C ALA A 39 10.23 17.39 10.03
N VAL A 40 11.02 16.92 9.06
CA VAL A 40 12.45 17.28 8.93
C VAL A 40 12.58 18.66 8.30
N PRO A 41 13.36 19.61 8.88
CA PRO A 41 13.55 20.94 8.32
C PRO A 41 14.04 20.91 6.86
N ALA A 42 13.56 21.85 6.06
CA ALA A 42 13.91 22.03 4.64
C ALA A 42 13.60 20.80 3.75
N THR A 43 12.73 19.90 4.21
CA THR A 43 12.32 18.69 3.50
C THR A 43 10.83 18.75 3.20
N TRP A 44 10.42 18.16 2.10
CA TRP A 44 9.02 18.01 1.69
C TRP A 44 8.63 16.54 1.70
N GLU A 45 7.34 16.28 1.60
CA GLU A 45 6.81 14.93 1.44
C GLU A 45 5.74 14.91 0.36
N ALA A 46 5.63 13.79 -0.34
CA ALA A 46 4.51 13.51 -1.21
C ALA A 46 3.93 12.15 -0.87
N MET A 47 2.59 12.02 -0.91
CA MET A 47 1.95 10.76 -0.63
C MET A 47 0.71 10.52 -1.51
N GLY A 48 0.56 9.27 -1.95
CA GLY A 48 -0.69 8.73 -2.46
C GLY A 48 -1.43 8.00 -1.35
N VAL A 49 -2.75 8.16 -1.32
CA VAL A 49 -3.62 7.59 -0.28
C VAL A 49 -4.76 6.82 -0.92
N MET A 50 -4.86 5.53 -0.62
CA MET A 50 -6.03 4.71 -0.93
C MET A 50 -6.89 4.53 0.31
N LEU A 51 -8.22 4.57 0.15
CA LEU A 51 -9.14 4.61 1.29
C LEU A 51 -9.37 3.23 1.92
N SER A 52 -9.24 2.14 1.18
CA SER A 52 -9.55 0.79 1.67
C SER A 52 -8.42 -0.20 1.36
N ALA A 53 -7.46 -0.34 2.25
CA ALA A 53 -6.35 -1.30 2.15
C ALA A 53 -6.64 -2.56 3.00
N ALA A 54 -6.03 -2.72 4.18
CA ALA A 54 -6.36 -3.85 5.06
C ALA A 54 -7.81 -3.81 5.54
N GLY A 55 -8.48 -2.64 5.44
CA GLY A 55 -9.91 -2.52 5.58
C GLY A 55 -10.71 -3.40 4.63
N SER A 56 -10.23 -3.60 3.38
CA SER A 56 -10.87 -4.49 2.40
C SER A 56 -10.81 -5.96 2.83
N LEU A 57 -9.68 -6.41 3.36
CA LEU A 57 -9.57 -7.78 3.88
C LEU A 57 -10.43 -7.98 5.13
N ARG A 58 -10.49 -6.97 6.02
CA ARG A 58 -11.38 -7.02 7.19
C ARG A 58 -12.84 -7.10 6.76
N TRP A 59 -13.28 -6.25 5.83
CA TRP A 59 -14.62 -6.29 5.28
C TRP A 59 -14.95 -7.68 4.69
N LEU A 60 -14.06 -8.23 3.84
CA LEU A 60 -14.29 -9.54 3.23
C LEU A 60 -14.41 -10.64 4.30
N ARG A 61 -13.54 -10.63 5.33
CA ARG A 61 -13.63 -11.55 6.46
C ARG A 61 -14.98 -11.46 7.16
N ASP A 62 -15.41 -10.25 7.49
CA ASP A 62 -16.63 -10.03 8.25
C ASP A 62 -17.89 -10.46 7.46
N VAL A 63 -17.84 -10.41 6.13
CA VAL A 63 -18.94 -10.85 5.24
C VAL A 63 -18.91 -12.36 4.98
N LEU A 64 -17.75 -12.94 4.67
CA LEU A 64 -17.66 -14.34 4.18
C LEU A 64 -17.23 -15.35 5.22
N ALA A 65 -16.53 -14.92 6.26
CA ALA A 65 -15.95 -15.81 7.27
C ALA A 65 -15.92 -15.12 8.65
N PRO A 66 -17.08 -14.74 9.21
CA PRO A 66 -17.13 -14.06 10.52
C PRO A 66 -16.40 -14.87 11.58
N GLY A 67 -15.44 -14.24 12.27
CA GLY A 67 -14.64 -14.88 13.31
C GLY A 67 -13.40 -15.64 12.85
N ALA A 68 -13.18 -15.80 11.54
CA ALA A 68 -11.94 -16.42 11.03
C ALA A 68 -10.71 -15.55 11.35
N GLY A 69 -9.58 -16.20 11.64
CA GLY A 69 -8.30 -15.53 11.80
C GLY A 69 -7.73 -15.07 10.46
N TYR A 70 -6.96 -13.98 10.47
CA TYR A 70 -6.29 -13.50 9.25
C TYR A 70 -5.26 -14.51 8.73
N ASP A 71 -4.61 -15.26 9.62
CA ASP A 71 -3.64 -16.30 9.23
C ASP A 71 -4.33 -17.44 8.46
N GLU A 72 -5.55 -17.84 8.87
CA GLU A 72 -6.37 -18.82 8.14
C GLU A 72 -6.70 -18.31 6.73
N LEU A 73 -7.18 -17.08 6.62
CA LEU A 73 -7.55 -16.48 5.34
C LEU A 73 -6.35 -16.37 4.39
N THR A 74 -5.20 -15.94 4.90
CA THR A 74 -3.99 -15.83 4.09
C THR A 74 -3.41 -17.20 3.72
N ALA A 75 -3.58 -18.23 4.56
CA ALA A 75 -3.24 -19.60 4.22
C ALA A 75 -4.12 -20.15 3.09
N ASP A 76 -5.42 -19.83 3.07
CA ASP A 76 -6.31 -20.17 1.95
C ASP A 76 -5.87 -19.45 0.66
N ALA A 77 -5.56 -18.16 0.75
CA ALA A 77 -5.08 -17.36 -0.37
C ALA A 77 -3.75 -17.88 -0.95
N ALA A 78 -2.87 -18.42 -0.10
CA ALA A 78 -1.56 -18.93 -0.52
C ALA A 78 -1.67 -20.16 -1.46
N ARG A 79 -2.81 -20.84 -1.48
CA ARG A 79 -3.07 -21.97 -2.39
C ARG A 79 -3.33 -21.53 -3.83
N TRP A 80 -3.64 -20.27 -4.05
CA TRP A 80 -3.90 -19.69 -5.35
C TRP A 80 -2.65 -19.09 -5.96
N GLN A 81 -2.47 -19.30 -7.26
CA GLN A 81 -1.40 -18.67 -8.01
C GLN A 81 -1.69 -17.18 -8.26
N PRO A 82 -0.66 -16.35 -8.50
CA PRO A 82 -0.82 -14.96 -8.87
C PRO A 82 -1.79 -14.75 -10.03
N GLY A 83 -2.58 -13.67 -9.95
CA GLY A 83 -3.58 -13.32 -10.95
C GLY A 83 -4.88 -14.13 -10.87
N VAL A 84 -4.97 -15.09 -9.92
CA VAL A 84 -6.20 -15.80 -9.49
C VAL A 84 -7.09 -16.21 -10.66
N GLN A 85 -6.49 -16.77 -11.72
CA GLN A 85 -7.18 -17.17 -12.95
C GLN A 85 -8.09 -16.08 -13.55
N GLY A 86 -7.68 -14.81 -13.41
CA GLY A 86 -8.40 -13.66 -13.96
C GLY A 86 -9.40 -12.99 -13.03
N LEU A 87 -9.58 -13.49 -11.81
CA LEU A 87 -10.34 -12.78 -10.79
C LEU A 87 -9.58 -11.52 -10.37
N SER A 88 -10.26 -10.39 -10.36
CA SER A 88 -9.70 -9.09 -9.94
C SER A 88 -10.63 -8.43 -8.93
N PHE A 89 -10.05 -7.67 -8.00
CA PHE A 89 -10.78 -6.90 -7.01
C PHE A 89 -10.41 -5.41 -7.11
N LEU A 90 -11.42 -4.54 -7.19
CA LEU A 90 -11.28 -3.10 -7.12
C LEU A 90 -11.59 -2.65 -5.68
N PRO A 91 -10.64 -2.11 -4.90
CA PRO A 91 -10.79 -1.89 -3.47
C PRO A 91 -11.55 -0.60 -3.09
N TYR A 92 -12.35 -0.02 -3.95
CA TYR A 92 -12.99 1.30 -3.75
C TYR A 92 -14.27 1.23 -2.91
N LEU A 93 -14.23 0.49 -1.80
CA LEU A 93 -15.40 0.19 -0.96
C LEU A 93 -16.07 1.43 -0.33
N GLN A 94 -15.36 2.55 -0.22
CA GLN A 94 -15.86 3.80 0.36
C GLN A 94 -15.41 5.03 -0.46
N GLY A 95 -15.43 4.89 -1.77
CA GLY A 95 -14.81 5.83 -2.67
C GLY A 95 -13.30 5.58 -2.81
N GLU A 96 -12.63 6.40 -3.60
CA GLU A 96 -11.17 6.36 -3.71
C GLU A 96 -10.57 7.77 -3.81
N ARG A 97 -9.44 7.97 -3.11
CA ARG A 97 -8.70 9.23 -3.11
C ARG A 97 -7.68 9.26 -4.23
N THR A 98 -6.66 8.44 -4.16
CA THR A 98 -5.61 8.32 -5.18
C THR A 98 -5.89 7.09 -6.05
N PRO A 99 -5.95 7.22 -7.37
CA PRO A 99 -5.67 8.39 -8.22
C PRO A 99 -6.90 9.21 -8.64
N HIS A 100 -8.10 8.89 -8.19
CA HIS A 100 -9.35 9.35 -8.82
C HIS A 100 -10.02 10.53 -8.13
N ALA A 101 -9.79 10.71 -6.81
CA ALA A 101 -10.47 11.70 -5.96
C ALA A 101 -12.02 11.62 -6.08
N ASP A 102 -12.55 10.38 -6.18
CA ASP A 102 -13.96 10.11 -6.38
C ASP A 102 -14.60 9.45 -5.15
N PRO A 103 -15.43 10.17 -4.38
CA PRO A 103 -16.13 9.63 -3.21
C PRO A 103 -17.27 8.67 -3.58
N HIS A 104 -17.69 8.64 -4.86
CA HIS A 104 -18.77 7.79 -5.35
C HIS A 104 -18.28 6.48 -5.96
N ALA A 105 -16.97 6.31 -6.21
CA ALA A 105 -16.41 5.05 -6.68
C ALA A 105 -16.76 3.89 -5.74
N ARG A 106 -17.04 2.71 -6.31
CA ARG A 106 -17.41 1.51 -5.54
C ARG A 106 -16.48 0.35 -5.83
N GLY A 107 -16.35 -0.53 -4.83
CA GLY A 107 -15.59 -1.76 -4.95
C GLY A 107 -16.30 -2.80 -5.81
N ALA A 108 -15.52 -3.62 -6.54
CA ALA A 108 -16.06 -4.66 -7.37
C ALA A 108 -15.14 -5.89 -7.43
N PHE A 109 -15.76 -7.08 -7.53
CA PHE A 109 -15.09 -8.27 -8.02
C PHE A 109 -15.45 -8.47 -9.49
N THR A 110 -14.46 -8.73 -10.33
CA THR A 110 -14.64 -9.00 -11.76
C THR A 110 -13.93 -10.28 -12.16
N GLY A 111 -14.52 -11.04 -13.09
CA GLY A 111 -13.95 -12.30 -13.56
C GLY A 111 -14.28 -13.50 -12.66
N LEU A 112 -15.32 -13.44 -11.82
CA LEU A 112 -15.79 -14.56 -11.02
C LEU A 112 -16.23 -15.74 -11.90
N SER A 113 -15.86 -16.95 -11.46
CA SER A 113 -16.30 -18.21 -12.05
C SER A 113 -16.50 -19.26 -10.97
N LEU A 114 -17.07 -20.42 -11.35
CA LEU A 114 -17.36 -21.51 -10.38
C LEU A 114 -16.13 -22.16 -9.74
N VAL A 115 -14.92 -21.88 -10.24
CA VAL A 115 -13.70 -22.43 -9.67
C VAL A 115 -13.19 -21.63 -8.47
N HIS A 116 -13.63 -20.37 -8.34
CA HIS A 116 -13.15 -19.48 -7.30
C HIS A 116 -13.80 -19.77 -5.95
N ASP A 117 -12.99 -20.10 -4.97
CA ASP A 117 -13.37 -20.33 -3.58
C ASP A 117 -13.06 -19.10 -2.69
N ARG A 118 -13.22 -19.25 -1.37
CA ARG A 118 -12.87 -18.24 -0.39
C ARG A 118 -11.42 -17.76 -0.52
N GLY A 119 -10.49 -18.69 -0.73
CA GLY A 119 -9.07 -18.38 -0.89
C GLY A 119 -8.79 -17.51 -2.12
N ALA A 120 -9.50 -17.76 -3.24
CA ALA A 120 -9.45 -16.94 -4.44
C ALA A 120 -9.88 -15.50 -4.15
N LEU A 121 -11.02 -15.33 -3.47
CA LEU A 121 -11.53 -13.99 -3.12
C LEU A 121 -10.55 -13.24 -2.21
N VAL A 122 -10.00 -13.91 -1.21
CA VAL A 122 -8.98 -13.32 -0.33
C VAL A 122 -7.75 -12.92 -1.15
N ARG A 123 -7.22 -13.83 -2.00
CA ARG A 123 -6.06 -13.51 -2.83
C ARG A 123 -6.30 -12.32 -3.76
N ALA A 124 -7.46 -12.25 -4.39
CA ALA A 124 -7.84 -11.14 -5.25
C ALA A 124 -7.88 -9.81 -4.47
N VAL A 125 -8.34 -9.81 -3.21
CA VAL A 125 -8.30 -8.63 -2.34
C VAL A 125 -6.87 -8.21 -2.04
N LEU A 126 -5.98 -9.15 -1.68
CA LEU A 126 -4.57 -8.84 -1.41
C LEU A 126 -3.89 -8.22 -2.64
N GLU A 127 -4.14 -8.78 -3.83
CA GLU A 127 -3.59 -8.29 -5.10
C GLU A 127 -4.20 -6.93 -5.51
N GLY A 128 -5.52 -6.76 -5.39
CA GLY A 128 -6.20 -5.50 -5.72
C GLY A 128 -5.72 -4.33 -4.87
N VAL A 129 -5.51 -4.55 -3.56
CA VAL A 129 -4.89 -3.54 -2.68
C VAL A 129 -3.46 -3.23 -3.11
N ALA A 130 -2.67 -4.23 -3.47
CA ALA A 130 -1.31 -4.02 -3.95
C ALA A 130 -1.28 -3.18 -5.25
N TYR A 131 -2.24 -3.38 -6.16
CA TYR A 131 -2.38 -2.55 -7.36
C TYR A 131 -2.77 -1.10 -7.04
N GLY A 132 -3.66 -0.85 -6.08
CA GLY A 132 -3.97 0.51 -5.62
C GLY A 132 -2.76 1.22 -4.98
N LEU A 133 -1.92 0.50 -4.24
CA LEU A 133 -0.64 1.04 -3.76
C LEU A 133 0.32 1.34 -4.93
N ARG A 134 0.30 0.52 -5.98
CA ARG A 134 1.09 0.77 -7.19
C ARG A 134 0.62 2.03 -7.93
N ASP A 135 -0.67 2.32 -8.02
CA ASP A 135 -1.16 3.59 -8.56
C ASP A 135 -0.53 4.79 -7.83
N SER A 136 -0.48 4.73 -6.50
CA SER A 136 0.18 5.76 -5.68
C SER A 136 1.68 5.86 -5.99
N LEU A 137 2.37 4.73 -6.13
CA LEU A 137 3.79 4.69 -6.47
C LEU A 137 4.07 5.27 -7.86
N GLU A 138 3.28 4.93 -8.87
CA GLU A 138 3.48 5.43 -10.23
C GLU A 138 3.31 6.96 -10.29
N LEU A 139 2.33 7.52 -9.56
CA LEU A 139 2.19 8.97 -9.45
C LEU A 139 3.39 9.64 -8.77
N LEU A 140 3.96 9.04 -7.74
CA LEU A 140 5.19 9.54 -7.13
C LEU A 140 6.38 9.46 -8.10
N ARG A 141 6.45 8.40 -8.92
CA ARG A 141 7.46 8.27 -9.99
C ARG A 141 7.32 9.36 -11.06
N GLU A 142 6.09 9.71 -11.45
CA GLU A 142 5.81 10.84 -12.35
C GLU A 142 6.33 12.16 -11.78
N LEU A 143 6.32 12.34 -10.46
CA LEU A 143 6.88 13.50 -9.77
C LEU A 143 8.40 13.44 -9.57
N GLY A 144 9.06 12.40 -10.10
CA GLY A 144 10.52 12.24 -10.09
C GLY A 144 11.08 11.43 -8.92
N VAL A 145 10.23 10.81 -8.09
CA VAL A 145 10.67 9.92 -7.01
C VAL A 145 11.29 8.65 -7.63
N LYS A 146 12.48 8.28 -7.16
CA LYS A 146 13.22 7.09 -7.59
C LYS A 146 13.50 6.20 -6.38
N PRO A 147 12.53 5.38 -5.95
CA PRO A 147 12.70 4.57 -4.76
C PRO A 147 13.60 3.36 -5.02
N GLU A 148 14.41 3.01 -4.01
CA GLU A 148 15.26 1.82 -4.01
C GLU A 148 14.68 0.71 -3.13
N SER A 149 13.89 1.07 -2.13
CA SER A 149 13.20 0.17 -1.21
C SER A 149 11.96 0.85 -0.62
N ALA A 150 11.15 0.09 0.11
CA ALA A 150 10.04 0.64 0.87
C ALA A 150 9.99 0.04 2.28
N ARG A 151 9.72 0.86 3.29
CA ARG A 151 9.49 0.42 4.66
C ARG A 151 8.01 0.12 4.84
N ALA A 152 7.70 -1.16 5.05
CA ALA A 152 6.33 -1.62 5.23
C ALA A 152 5.92 -1.59 6.70
N SER A 153 4.69 -1.11 6.96
CA SER A 153 4.11 -1.06 8.31
C SER A 153 2.59 -1.25 8.27
N GLY A 154 1.95 -1.29 9.45
CA GLY A 154 0.53 -1.51 9.61
C GLY A 154 0.15 -2.97 9.74
N GLY A 155 -1.15 -3.25 10.01
CA GLY A 155 -1.63 -4.60 10.29
C GLY A 155 -1.43 -5.60 9.15
N GLY A 156 -1.54 -5.16 7.90
CA GLY A 156 -1.31 -6.00 6.72
C GLY A 156 0.14 -6.44 6.56
N ALA A 157 1.09 -5.68 7.10
CA ALA A 157 2.51 -6.03 7.07
C ALA A 157 2.89 -7.24 7.97
N ARG A 158 1.94 -7.77 8.74
CA ARG A 158 2.13 -9.02 9.49
C ARG A 158 1.99 -10.27 8.63
N SER A 159 1.35 -10.18 7.46
CA SER A 159 1.19 -11.30 6.54
C SER A 159 2.38 -11.38 5.58
N ARG A 160 3.19 -12.43 5.68
CA ARG A 160 4.32 -12.67 4.78
C ARG A 160 3.87 -12.75 3.32
N LEU A 161 2.78 -13.49 3.04
CA LEU A 161 2.21 -13.59 1.71
C LEU A 161 1.85 -12.20 1.14
N TRP A 162 1.22 -11.35 1.96
CA TRP A 162 0.83 -10.02 1.48
C TRP A 162 2.03 -9.13 1.19
N LEU A 163 3.06 -9.20 2.03
CA LEU A 163 4.33 -8.50 1.76
C LEU A 163 4.98 -8.98 0.46
N GLU A 164 5.00 -10.28 0.18
CA GLU A 164 5.53 -10.84 -1.09
C GLU A 164 4.72 -10.36 -2.30
N ILE A 165 3.38 -10.29 -2.19
CA ILE A 165 2.50 -9.73 -3.22
C ILE A 165 2.83 -8.25 -3.45
N VAL A 166 2.87 -7.45 -2.38
CA VAL A 166 3.12 -6.00 -2.48
C VAL A 166 4.52 -5.74 -3.02
N ALA A 167 5.55 -6.42 -2.53
CA ALA A 167 6.91 -6.28 -3.05
C ALA A 167 6.97 -6.58 -4.56
N SER A 168 6.32 -7.66 -5.00
CA SER A 168 6.31 -8.10 -6.40
C SER A 168 5.51 -7.15 -7.29
N VAL A 169 4.38 -6.63 -6.83
CA VAL A 169 3.54 -5.66 -7.57
C VAL A 169 4.23 -4.31 -7.69
N LEU A 170 4.89 -3.84 -6.63
CA LEU A 170 5.63 -2.57 -6.64
C LEU A 170 6.98 -2.67 -7.35
N GLY A 171 7.52 -3.89 -7.49
CA GLY A 171 8.88 -4.13 -8.00
C GLY A 171 9.96 -3.57 -7.07
N LEU A 172 9.70 -3.54 -5.77
CA LEU A 172 10.58 -2.96 -4.76
C LEU A 172 10.72 -3.91 -3.57
N PRO A 173 11.92 -4.06 -3.00
CA PRO A 173 12.09 -4.76 -1.74
C PRO A 173 11.38 -4.00 -0.61
N LEU A 174 10.70 -4.76 0.26
CA LEU A 174 10.06 -4.24 1.45
C LEU A 174 10.91 -4.51 2.68
N GLU A 175 11.19 -3.48 3.45
CA GLU A 175 11.93 -3.53 4.71
C GLU A 175 10.94 -3.45 5.88
N LEU A 176 11.12 -4.32 6.88
CA LEU A 176 10.38 -4.32 8.12
C LEU A 176 11.27 -3.78 9.24
N THR A 177 10.83 -2.73 9.91
CA THR A 177 11.54 -2.18 11.06
C THR A 177 11.37 -3.05 12.29
N ALA A 178 12.35 -3.01 13.22
CA ALA A 178 12.29 -3.74 14.47
C ALA A 178 11.16 -3.25 15.39
N VAL A 179 10.80 -1.98 15.30
CA VAL A 179 9.66 -1.37 16.00
C VAL A 179 8.49 -1.23 15.05
N GLU A 180 7.33 -1.77 15.42
CA GLU A 180 6.13 -1.84 14.58
C GLU A 180 5.23 -0.59 14.66
N GLU A 181 5.34 0.22 15.72
CA GLU A 181 4.49 1.38 16.03
C GLU A 181 4.83 2.62 15.18
N GLY A 182 4.87 2.48 13.87
CA GLY A 182 5.36 3.44 12.88
C GLY A 182 5.14 4.93 13.22
N ALA A 183 3.91 5.42 13.21
CA ALA A 183 3.62 6.84 13.44
C ALA A 183 3.85 7.26 14.91
N ALA A 184 3.45 6.43 15.88
CA ALA A 184 3.65 6.71 17.31
C ALA A 184 5.15 6.74 17.66
N PHE A 185 5.92 5.83 17.08
CA PHE A 185 7.37 5.81 17.27
C PHE A 185 8.04 7.04 16.65
N GLY A 186 7.61 7.46 15.44
CA GLY A 186 8.08 8.70 14.83
C GLY A 186 7.80 9.93 15.70
N ALA A 187 6.62 10.02 16.28
CA ALA A 187 6.26 11.10 17.20
C ALA A 187 7.14 11.07 18.48
N ALA A 188 7.44 9.89 19.01
CA ALA A 188 8.33 9.74 20.16
C ALA A 188 9.76 10.19 19.84
N LEU A 189 10.29 9.89 18.65
CA LEU A 189 11.60 10.38 18.21
C LEU A 189 11.63 11.91 18.10
N LEU A 190 10.60 12.54 17.55
CA LEU A 190 10.48 14.00 17.49
C LEU A 190 10.42 14.61 18.91
N GLY A 191 9.70 13.97 19.84
CA GLY A 191 9.67 14.36 21.25
C GLY A 191 11.05 14.26 21.90
N GLY A 192 11.82 13.21 21.59
CA GLY A 192 13.19 13.03 22.05
C GLY A 192 14.14 14.12 21.56
N ILE A 193 14.00 14.54 20.31
CA ILE A 193 14.76 15.67 19.75
C ILE A 193 14.40 16.97 20.47
N ALA A 194 13.09 17.23 20.64
CA ALA A 194 12.63 18.43 21.35
C ALA A 194 13.09 18.49 22.80
N ALA A 195 13.27 17.33 23.45
CA ALA A 195 13.78 17.20 24.83
C ALA A 195 15.33 17.19 24.91
N GLY A 196 16.04 17.25 23.77
CA GLY A 196 17.51 17.23 23.74
C GLY A 196 18.13 15.84 23.97
N VAL A 197 17.36 14.76 23.84
CA VAL A 197 17.86 13.37 23.90
C VAL A 197 18.67 13.03 22.66
N PHE A 198 18.26 13.56 21.51
CA PHE A 198 18.95 13.47 20.21
C PHE A 198 19.26 14.87 19.72
N ALA A 199 20.40 15.05 19.08
CA ALA A 199 20.79 16.35 18.53
C ALA A 199 19.92 16.74 17.31
N ASP A 200 19.55 15.75 16.48
CA ASP A 200 18.77 15.95 15.27
C ASP A 200 18.01 14.67 14.85
N VAL A 201 17.32 14.73 13.72
CA VAL A 201 16.55 13.61 13.18
C VAL A 201 17.43 12.48 12.67
N GLU A 202 18.58 12.79 12.10
CA GLU A 202 19.55 11.83 11.60
C GLU A 202 20.09 10.95 12.73
N GLU A 203 20.47 11.56 13.85
CA GLU A 203 20.91 10.82 15.03
C GLU A 203 19.80 9.96 15.62
N ALA A 204 18.59 10.50 15.75
CA ALA A 204 17.44 9.77 16.26
C ALA A 204 17.12 8.53 15.39
N VAL A 205 17.12 8.69 14.06
CA VAL A 205 16.88 7.59 13.13
C VAL A 205 18.02 6.58 13.14
N ALA A 206 19.27 7.02 13.09
CA ALA A 206 20.43 6.11 13.13
C ALA A 206 20.50 5.28 14.40
N SER A 207 20.09 5.87 15.54
CA SER A 207 20.14 5.20 16.85
C SER A 207 18.96 4.26 17.10
N CYS A 208 17.78 4.57 16.54
CA CYS A 208 16.52 3.92 16.93
C CYS A 208 15.87 3.09 15.81
N ILE A 209 16.21 3.31 14.55
CA ILE A 209 15.61 2.58 13.43
C ILE A 209 16.58 1.50 12.96
N SER A 210 16.17 0.24 13.11
CA SER A 210 16.87 -0.91 12.54
C SER A 210 15.92 -1.75 11.70
N ILE A 211 16.44 -2.36 10.65
CA ILE A 211 15.69 -3.28 9.80
C ILE A 211 15.84 -4.68 10.37
N ARG A 212 14.72 -5.34 10.67
CA ARG A 212 14.69 -6.72 11.20
C ARG A 212 14.51 -7.78 10.13
N ASP A 213 13.87 -7.43 9.01
CA ASP A 213 13.56 -8.36 7.92
C ASP A 213 13.41 -7.60 6.61
N ARG A 214 13.59 -8.31 5.50
CA ARG A 214 13.46 -7.79 4.15
C ARG A 214 12.77 -8.83 3.25
N VAL A 215 11.84 -8.35 2.43
CA VAL A 215 11.05 -9.17 1.51
C VAL A 215 11.36 -8.69 0.10
N GLU A 216 12.02 -9.56 -0.68
CA GLU A 216 12.34 -9.27 -2.08
C GLU A 216 11.12 -9.53 -2.99
N PRO A 217 11.01 -8.80 -4.11
CA PRO A 217 10.05 -9.12 -5.17
C PRO A 217 10.27 -10.54 -5.70
N ASN A 218 9.18 -11.28 -5.90
CA ASN A 218 9.24 -12.56 -6.59
C ASN A 218 9.22 -12.31 -8.12
N LEU A 219 10.33 -12.55 -8.77
CA LEU A 219 10.50 -12.27 -10.20
C LEU A 219 9.62 -13.17 -11.10
N ASP A 220 9.29 -14.38 -10.65
CA ASP A 220 8.40 -15.30 -11.38
C ASP A 220 6.95 -14.78 -11.45
N TRP A 221 6.57 -13.89 -10.56
CA TRP A 221 5.23 -13.29 -10.51
C TRP A 221 5.11 -12.01 -11.34
N GLN A 222 6.23 -11.42 -11.74
CA GLN A 222 6.30 -10.09 -12.33
C GLN A 222 5.41 -9.95 -13.57
N GLU A 223 5.55 -10.84 -14.55
CA GLU A 223 4.77 -10.77 -15.78
C GLU A 223 3.26 -10.88 -15.52
N THR A 224 2.86 -11.75 -14.58
CA THR A 224 1.46 -11.92 -14.19
C THR A 224 0.92 -10.66 -13.53
N TYR A 225 1.69 -10.03 -12.65
CA TYR A 225 1.26 -8.80 -11.98
C TYR A 225 1.29 -7.58 -12.91
N GLU A 226 2.17 -7.51 -13.90
CA GLU A 226 2.10 -6.46 -14.92
C GLU A 226 0.78 -6.55 -15.71
N ARG A 227 0.42 -7.74 -16.19
CA ARG A 227 -0.87 -7.96 -16.89
C ARG A 227 -2.06 -7.68 -15.96
N GLY A 228 -1.96 -8.10 -14.70
CA GLY A 228 -2.97 -7.83 -13.67
C GLY A 228 -3.18 -6.36 -13.42
N TYR A 229 -2.10 -5.60 -13.33
CA TYR A 229 -2.14 -4.15 -13.11
C TYR A 229 -2.77 -3.40 -14.30
N VAL A 230 -2.44 -3.77 -15.54
CA VAL A 230 -3.09 -3.21 -16.73
C VAL A 230 -4.61 -3.44 -16.69
N ARG A 231 -5.03 -4.66 -16.32
CA ARG A 231 -6.46 -4.98 -16.16
C ARG A 231 -7.08 -4.16 -15.02
N PHE A 232 -6.44 -4.10 -13.86
CA PHE A 232 -6.92 -3.35 -12.70
C PHE A 232 -7.20 -1.89 -13.05
N ARG A 233 -6.28 -1.21 -13.74
CA ARG A 233 -6.46 0.18 -14.16
C ARG A 233 -7.62 0.39 -15.13
N ALA A 234 -8.01 -0.62 -15.87
CA ALA A 234 -9.15 -0.56 -16.79
C ALA A 234 -10.51 -0.71 -16.08
N LEU A 235 -10.54 -1.20 -14.82
CA LEU A 235 -11.80 -1.49 -14.12
C LEU A 235 -12.58 -0.22 -13.78
N TYR A 236 -11.92 0.76 -13.14
CA TYR A 236 -12.62 1.98 -12.70
C TYR A 236 -13.29 2.73 -13.87
N PRO A 237 -12.60 3.06 -14.98
CA PRO A 237 -13.27 3.75 -16.09
C PRO A 237 -14.36 2.91 -16.76
N ALA A 238 -14.30 1.57 -16.68
CA ALA A 238 -15.35 0.70 -17.22
C ALA A 238 -16.59 0.62 -16.31
N LEU A 239 -16.40 0.71 -14.99
CA LEU A 239 -17.48 0.56 -13.99
C LEU A 239 -18.13 1.89 -13.61
N ARG A 240 -17.38 2.99 -13.65
CA ARG A 240 -17.85 4.33 -13.27
C ARG A 240 -19.17 4.75 -13.91
N PRO A 241 -19.43 4.56 -15.22
CA PRO A 241 -20.71 4.93 -15.81
C PRO A 241 -21.92 4.21 -15.21
N LEU A 242 -21.71 3.02 -14.63
CA LEU A 242 -22.78 2.24 -13.98
C LEU A 242 -23.09 2.73 -12.56
N GLU A 243 -22.17 3.48 -11.97
CA GLU A 243 -22.27 4.00 -10.59
C GLU A 243 -22.91 5.40 -10.55
N GLU A 244 -22.83 6.15 -11.66
CA GLU A 244 -23.40 7.50 -11.79
C GLU A 244 -24.95 7.48 -11.95
N GLU A 245 -25.55 6.31 -12.21
CA GLU A 245 -27.01 6.14 -12.37
C GLU A 245 -27.76 5.80 -11.06
N THR A 246 -27.05 5.72 -9.92
CA THR A 246 -27.59 5.36 -8.62
C THR A 246 -27.47 6.52 -7.63
#